data_49f34ca76012f6e4cca83db8de42c8eb
#
_entry.id   49f34ca76012f6e4cca83db8de42c8eb
#
_cell.length_a   1.000
_cell.length_b   1.000
_cell.length_c   1.000
_cell.angle_alpha   90.00
_cell.angle_beta   90.00
_cell.angle_gamma   90.00
#
_symmetry.space_group_name_H-M   'P 1'
#
loop_
_entity.id
_entity.type
_entity.pdbx_description
1 polymer ?
#
loop_
_entity_poly.entity_id
_entity_poly.type
_entity_poly.pdbx_seq_one_letter_code
_entity_poly.pdbx_strand_id
1 'polypeptide(L)'
;MVRLHFLQQWYALSNLDIVIGKSIGGGIPSGAYGITEEIAQAVERRSADGSADIVDVGGVGGTLAGNALSGAAMRATLEHVLTDATWPHMIALAADFCAGVNAAIGHHKLPWSCTQLGCRAEYRFTAPAPLNGSASAAAADAGLEEYFHLYTANRGMLITPFHNMALMCRDTKVADVQLHTELFAAACADVVGS
;
A
#
# COMPACT_ATOMS: atom_id res chain seq x y z
N MET A 1 22.39 -7.55 6.14
CA MET A 1 21.54 -6.92 7.17
C MET A 1 20.75 -5.82 6.48
N VAL A 2 19.56 -6.14 6.02
CA VAL A 2 18.70 -5.15 5.34
C VAL A 2 18.22 -4.17 6.41
N ARG A 3 18.48 -2.89 6.20
CA ARG A 3 18.12 -1.85 7.16
C ARG A 3 16.59 -1.71 7.24
N LEU A 4 15.96 -2.39 8.18
CA LEU A 4 14.60 -2.10 8.69
C LEU A 4 14.52 -0.70 9.36
N HIS A 5 15.59 0.07 9.25
CA HIS A 5 15.75 1.40 9.87
C HIS A 5 14.68 2.41 9.42
N PHE A 6 14.13 2.23 8.21
CA PHE A 6 13.20 3.22 7.64
C PHE A 6 11.86 3.25 8.37
N LEU A 7 11.26 2.10 8.63
CA LEU A 7 9.99 2.04 9.36
C LEU A 7 10.17 2.36 10.86
N GLN A 8 11.29 1.95 11.46
CA GLN A 8 11.59 2.29 12.85
C GLN A 8 11.81 3.79 13.07
N GLN A 9 12.47 4.49 12.14
CA GLN A 9 12.67 5.93 12.25
C GLN A 9 11.38 6.76 12.05
N TRP A 10 10.48 6.33 11.15
CA TRP A 10 9.26 7.07 10.86
C TRP A 10 8.14 6.89 11.89
N TYR A 11 8.09 5.75 12.55
CA TYR A 11 6.99 5.43 13.47
C TYR A 11 7.44 5.24 14.92
N ALA A 12 8.72 5.45 15.25
CA ALA A 12 9.28 5.18 16.58
C ALA A 12 8.91 3.78 17.13
N LEU A 13 8.82 2.79 16.22
CA LEU A 13 8.39 1.44 16.53
C LEU A 13 9.55 0.64 17.12
N SER A 14 9.77 0.74 18.41
CA SER A 14 10.89 0.11 19.08
C SER A 14 10.63 -1.31 19.57
N ASN A 15 9.49 -1.92 19.44
CA ASN A 15 9.21 -3.27 19.92
C ASN A 15 8.03 -3.93 19.18
N LEU A 16 7.97 -3.81 17.86
CA LEU A 16 6.87 -4.40 17.09
C LEU A 16 7.35 -5.50 16.17
N ASP A 17 6.55 -6.54 16.09
CA ASP A 17 6.59 -7.50 15.00
C ASP A 17 6.21 -6.79 13.70
N ILE A 18 7.02 -6.97 12.66
CA ILE A 18 6.80 -6.34 11.36
C ILE A 18 6.51 -7.43 10.34
N VAL A 19 5.43 -7.28 9.58
CA VAL A 19 5.12 -8.13 8.43
C VAL A 19 5.11 -7.28 7.18
N ILE A 20 5.90 -7.65 6.19
CA ILE A 20 6.01 -6.98 4.90
C ILE A 20 5.74 -8.00 3.79
N GLY A 21 4.93 -7.63 2.83
CA GLY A 21 4.63 -8.48 1.67
C GLY A 21 4.55 -7.69 0.38
N LYS A 22 4.00 -8.28 -0.64
CA LYS A 22 3.65 -7.68 -1.94
C LYS A 22 4.81 -6.96 -2.63
N SER A 23 4.98 -5.67 -2.37
CA SER A 23 5.93 -4.79 -3.06
C SER A 23 7.39 -5.20 -2.96
N ILE A 24 7.80 -5.89 -1.89
CA ILE A 24 9.22 -6.25 -1.71
C ILE A 24 9.71 -7.31 -2.69
N GLY A 25 8.82 -8.08 -3.30
CA GLY A 25 9.15 -9.11 -4.28
C GLY A 25 9.13 -8.64 -5.73
N GLY A 26 8.78 -7.37 -6.00
CA GLY A 26 8.75 -6.83 -7.35
C GLY A 26 7.81 -7.59 -8.30
N GLY A 27 6.72 -8.16 -7.79
CA GLY A 27 5.76 -8.99 -8.53
C GLY A 27 5.94 -10.50 -8.33
N ILE A 28 7.07 -10.95 -7.80
CA ILE A 28 7.25 -12.35 -7.39
C ILE A 28 6.64 -12.52 -5.99
N PRO A 29 5.80 -13.56 -5.75
CA PRO A 29 5.22 -13.81 -4.45
C PRO A 29 6.29 -13.91 -3.36
N SER A 30 6.26 -12.98 -2.42
CA SER A 30 7.29 -12.83 -1.41
C SER A 30 6.71 -12.19 -0.15
N GLY A 31 7.30 -12.50 0.97
CA GLY A 31 7.01 -11.86 2.24
C GLY A 31 8.22 -11.93 3.16
N ALA A 32 8.25 -11.02 4.10
CA ALA A 32 9.21 -11.03 5.19
C ALA A 32 8.50 -10.62 6.47
N TYR A 33 8.98 -11.13 7.58
CA TYR A 33 8.56 -10.69 8.90
C TYR A 33 9.75 -10.50 9.80
N GLY A 34 9.65 -9.56 10.71
CA GLY A 34 10.59 -9.37 11.81
C GLY A 34 9.90 -9.69 13.12
N ILE A 35 10.63 -10.32 14.01
CA ILE A 35 10.14 -10.66 15.36
C ILE A 35 11.04 -10.02 16.40
N THR A 36 10.50 -9.80 17.59
CA THR A 36 11.26 -9.31 18.73
C THR A 36 12.25 -10.38 19.23
N GLU A 37 13.28 -9.94 19.95
CA GLU A 37 14.24 -10.84 20.60
C GLU A 37 13.54 -11.83 21.53
N GLU A 38 12.52 -11.38 22.25
CA GLU A 38 11.73 -12.24 23.15
C GLU A 38 11.07 -13.40 22.42
N ILE A 39 10.44 -13.11 21.26
CA ILE A 39 9.81 -14.13 20.42
C ILE A 39 10.86 -15.05 19.81
N ALA A 40 11.97 -14.50 19.32
CA ALA A 40 13.07 -15.30 18.78
C ALA A 40 13.59 -16.32 19.80
N GLN A 41 13.86 -15.88 21.03
CA GLN A 41 14.27 -16.76 22.11
C GLN A 41 13.21 -17.80 22.50
N ALA A 42 11.92 -17.46 22.41
CA ALA A 42 10.86 -18.42 22.66
C ALA A 42 10.81 -19.52 21.59
N VAL A 43 11.03 -19.16 20.31
CA VAL A 43 11.15 -20.12 19.20
C VAL A 43 12.37 -21.02 19.38
N GLU A 44 13.52 -20.45 19.71
CA GLU A 44 14.76 -21.19 19.93
C GLU A 44 14.63 -22.22 21.09
N ARG A 45 14.04 -21.80 22.23
CA ARG A 45 13.77 -22.69 23.34
C ARG A 45 12.92 -23.89 22.96
N ARG A 46 11.80 -23.65 22.21
CA ARG A 46 10.92 -24.70 21.74
C ARG A 46 11.59 -25.63 20.73
N SER A 47 12.47 -25.10 19.90
CA SER A 47 13.24 -25.90 18.95
C SER A 47 14.27 -26.80 19.67
N ALA A 48 14.87 -26.29 20.75
CA ALA A 48 15.90 -27.01 21.50
C ALA A 48 15.34 -28.16 22.37
N ASP A 49 14.11 -28.03 22.90
CA ASP A 49 13.47 -29.03 23.73
C ASP A 49 12.75 -30.14 22.95
N GLY A 50 12.71 -30.02 21.59
CA GLY A 50 12.06 -30.99 20.72
C GLY A 50 10.54 -31.01 20.82
N SER A 51 9.93 -30.03 21.50
CA SER A 51 8.47 -29.90 21.66
C SER A 51 7.77 -29.36 20.44
N ALA A 52 8.52 -28.76 19.54
CA ALA A 52 8.00 -28.28 18.26
C ALA A 52 8.38 -29.24 17.14
N ASP A 53 7.40 -29.72 16.40
CA ASP A 53 7.61 -30.51 15.18
C ASP A 53 8.00 -29.62 14.01
N ILE A 54 9.19 -29.00 14.16
CA ILE A 54 9.73 -28.08 13.15
C ILE A 54 10.20 -28.85 11.93
N VAL A 55 10.54 -30.11 12.08
CA VAL A 55 11.06 -30.96 10.99
C VAL A 55 9.96 -31.28 9.98
N ASP A 56 8.75 -31.52 10.45
CA ASP A 56 7.63 -31.94 9.58
C ASP A 56 6.93 -30.75 8.92
N VAL A 57 6.99 -29.54 9.51
CA VAL A 57 6.39 -28.34 8.93
C VAL A 57 7.39 -27.45 8.16
N GLY A 58 8.61 -27.91 7.95
CA GLY A 58 9.65 -27.16 7.23
C GLY A 58 10.14 -25.92 7.95
N GLY A 59 10.02 -25.88 9.28
CA GLY A 59 10.44 -24.76 10.11
C GLY A 59 9.43 -23.62 10.16
N VAL A 60 9.91 -22.40 10.42
CA VAL A 60 9.06 -21.22 10.51
C VAL A 60 8.81 -20.65 9.12
N GLY A 61 7.69 -21.00 8.47
CA GLY A 61 7.29 -20.40 7.20
C GLY A 61 6.78 -21.35 6.10
N GLY A 62 6.85 -22.65 6.29
CA GLY A 62 6.37 -23.65 5.32
C GLY A 62 7.31 -23.89 4.13
N THR A 63 6.90 -24.79 3.23
CA THR A 63 7.75 -25.41 2.21
C THR A 63 8.40 -24.43 1.21
N LEU A 64 7.72 -23.33 0.89
CA LEU A 64 8.22 -22.33 -0.05
C LEU A 64 8.93 -21.16 0.61
N ALA A 65 9.01 -21.14 1.95
CA ALA A 65 9.70 -20.09 2.66
C ALA A 65 11.20 -20.08 2.32
N GLY A 66 11.75 -18.89 2.13
CA GLY A 66 13.18 -18.73 1.84
C GLY A 66 13.62 -19.28 0.48
N ASN A 67 12.71 -19.54 -0.47
CA ASN A 67 13.12 -20.01 -1.79
C ASN A 67 14.01 -18.98 -2.53
N ALA A 68 14.96 -19.50 -3.29
CA ALA A 68 15.99 -18.69 -3.92
C ALA A 68 15.45 -17.64 -4.89
N LEU A 69 14.37 -17.94 -5.63
CA LEU A 69 13.76 -17.02 -6.58
C LEU A 69 13.17 -15.80 -5.86
N SER A 70 12.35 -16.02 -4.84
CA SER A 70 11.77 -14.93 -4.04
C SER A 70 12.87 -14.11 -3.34
N GLY A 71 13.90 -14.78 -2.82
CA GLY A 71 15.06 -14.12 -2.20
C GLY A 71 15.81 -13.22 -3.18
N ALA A 72 16.07 -13.71 -4.39
CA ALA A 72 16.73 -12.94 -5.45
C ALA A 72 15.87 -11.75 -5.92
N ALA A 73 14.56 -11.96 -6.07
CA ALA A 73 13.63 -10.89 -6.44
C ALA A 73 13.54 -9.80 -5.38
N MET A 74 13.40 -10.17 -4.10
CA MET A 74 13.42 -9.21 -2.99
C MET A 74 14.72 -8.42 -2.94
N ARG A 75 15.85 -9.10 -3.10
CA ARG A 75 17.16 -8.43 -3.13
C ARG A 75 17.24 -7.41 -4.25
N ALA A 76 16.91 -7.78 -5.48
CA ALA A 76 16.95 -6.88 -6.64
C ALA A 76 16.00 -5.68 -6.45
N THR A 77 14.78 -5.92 -5.93
CA THR A 77 13.80 -4.87 -5.68
C THR A 77 14.33 -3.86 -4.63
N LEU A 78 14.88 -4.34 -3.53
CA LEU A 78 15.38 -3.49 -2.45
C LEU A 78 16.69 -2.76 -2.82
N GLU A 79 17.55 -3.38 -3.62
CA GLU A 79 18.83 -2.77 -4.05
C GLU A 79 18.64 -1.73 -5.17
N HIS A 80 17.67 -1.93 -6.08
CA HIS A 80 17.61 -1.15 -7.31
C HIS A 80 16.31 -0.36 -7.52
N VAL A 81 15.23 -0.70 -6.82
CA VAL A 81 13.93 -0.07 -7.03
C VAL A 81 13.49 0.72 -5.80
N LEU A 82 13.41 0.09 -4.65
CA LEU A 82 12.94 0.70 -3.40
C LEU A 82 14.12 1.32 -2.64
N THR A 83 14.76 2.31 -3.26
CA THR A 83 15.92 3.01 -2.71
C THR A 83 15.53 4.34 -2.06
N ASP A 84 16.38 4.86 -1.18
CA ASP A 84 16.15 6.16 -0.52
C ASP A 84 15.93 7.29 -1.54
N ALA A 85 16.57 7.21 -2.71
CA ALA A 85 16.44 8.19 -3.78
C ALA A 85 15.08 8.16 -4.49
N THR A 86 14.36 7.04 -4.41
CA THR A 86 13.08 6.84 -5.11
C THR A 86 11.90 7.44 -4.33
N TRP A 87 11.94 7.39 -3.00
CA TRP A 87 10.83 7.80 -2.16
C TRP A 87 10.36 9.24 -2.32
N PRO A 88 11.24 10.27 -2.40
CA PRO A 88 10.80 11.66 -2.52
C PRO A 88 9.92 11.91 -3.74
N HIS A 89 10.27 11.33 -4.88
CA HIS A 89 9.47 11.42 -6.10
C HIS A 89 8.08 10.79 -5.94
N MET A 90 8.01 9.58 -5.42
CA MET A 90 6.76 8.86 -5.22
C MET A 90 5.86 9.55 -4.19
N ILE A 91 6.43 10.09 -3.11
CA ILE A 91 5.70 10.84 -2.08
C ILE A 91 5.13 12.13 -2.66
N ALA A 92 5.90 12.86 -3.47
CA ALA A 92 5.43 14.08 -4.13
C ALA A 92 4.26 13.79 -5.08
N LEU A 93 4.34 12.75 -5.90
CA LEU A 93 3.24 12.35 -6.79
C LEU A 93 1.96 11.97 -6.02
N ALA A 94 2.10 11.30 -4.87
CA ALA A 94 0.94 10.98 -4.02
C ALA A 94 0.33 12.26 -3.40
N ALA A 95 1.16 13.25 -3.07
CA ALA A 95 0.69 14.55 -2.60
C ALA A 95 -0.08 15.31 -3.70
N ASP A 96 0.45 15.33 -4.91
CA ASP A 96 -0.18 15.96 -6.06
C ASP A 96 -1.52 15.29 -6.38
N PHE A 97 -1.57 13.95 -6.37
CA PHE A 97 -2.81 13.18 -6.52
C PHE A 97 -3.84 13.58 -5.45
N CYS A 98 -3.44 13.57 -4.20
CA CYS A 98 -4.33 13.91 -3.07
C CYS A 98 -4.84 15.35 -3.17
N ALA A 99 -3.98 16.29 -3.55
CA ALA A 99 -4.34 17.69 -3.76
C ALA A 99 -5.34 17.86 -4.91
N GLY A 100 -5.09 17.22 -6.05
CA GLY A 100 -5.97 17.26 -7.20
C GLY A 100 -7.36 16.69 -6.94
N VAL A 101 -7.41 15.52 -6.29
CA VAL A 101 -8.68 14.89 -5.89
C VAL A 101 -9.45 15.77 -4.90
N ASN A 102 -8.79 16.30 -3.86
CA ASN A 102 -9.44 17.17 -2.89
C ASN A 102 -9.90 18.50 -3.51
N ALA A 103 -9.20 19.03 -4.52
CA ALA A 103 -9.64 20.22 -5.26
C ALA A 103 -10.94 19.94 -6.02
N ALA A 104 -11.04 18.79 -6.71
CA ALA A 104 -12.26 18.38 -7.41
C ALA A 104 -13.43 18.16 -6.43
N ILE A 105 -13.19 17.49 -5.32
CA ILE A 105 -14.17 17.28 -4.23
C ILE A 105 -14.71 18.62 -3.74
N GLY A 106 -13.80 19.56 -3.44
CA GLY A 106 -14.18 20.91 -2.97
C GLY A 106 -14.94 21.72 -4.02
N HIS A 107 -14.54 21.64 -5.29
CA HIS A 107 -15.20 22.32 -6.40
C HIS A 107 -16.67 21.88 -6.55
N HIS A 108 -16.92 20.59 -6.47
CA HIS A 108 -18.25 20.00 -6.59
C HIS A 108 -19.00 19.90 -5.25
N LYS A 109 -18.41 20.38 -4.15
CA LYS A 109 -19.00 20.37 -2.79
C LYS A 109 -19.42 18.96 -2.34
N LEU A 110 -18.67 17.95 -2.73
CA LEU A 110 -18.95 16.57 -2.37
C LEU A 110 -18.52 16.29 -0.91
N PRO A 111 -19.29 15.50 -0.16
CA PRO A 111 -18.96 15.14 1.23
C PRO A 111 -17.93 14.01 1.27
N TRP A 112 -16.83 14.15 0.55
CA TRP A 112 -15.78 13.14 0.38
C TRP A 112 -14.44 13.66 0.89
N SER A 113 -13.47 12.77 0.97
CA SER A 113 -12.12 13.10 1.42
C SER A 113 -11.07 12.27 0.69
N CYS A 114 -9.89 12.84 0.50
CA CYS A 114 -8.71 12.10 0.07
C CYS A 114 -7.58 12.31 1.07
N THR A 115 -6.92 11.23 1.44
CA THR A 115 -5.80 11.23 2.39
C THR A 115 -4.58 10.55 1.80
N GLN A 116 -3.40 10.95 2.28
CA GLN A 116 -2.11 10.41 1.86
C GLN A 116 -1.40 9.73 3.03
N LEU A 117 -0.72 8.62 2.72
CA LEU A 117 0.24 7.98 3.60
C LEU A 117 1.46 7.54 2.78
N GLY A 118 2.57 8.27 2.89
CA GLY A 118 3.77 8.03 2.09
C GLY A 118 3.48 8.10 0.59
N CYS A 119 3.75 7.01 -0.13
CA CYS A 119 3.53 6.90 -1.59
C CYS A 119 2.11 6.46 -1.98
N ARG A 120 1.20 6.38 -1.01
CA ARG A 120 -0.19 5.99 -1.20
C ARG A 120 -1.10 7.18 -0.96
N ALA A 121 -2.09 7.37 -1.84
CA ALA A 121 -3.22 8.25 -1.61
C ALA A 121 -4.52 7.48 -1.84
N GLU A 122 -5.58 7.80 -1.10
CA GLU A 122 -6.84 7.11 -1.20
C GLU A 122 -8.00 8.06 -0.90
N TYR A 123 -9.03 8.03 -1.74
CA TYR A 123 -10.24 8.80 -1.48
C TYR A 123 -11.37 7.91 -0.94
N ARG A 124 -12.23 8.53 -0.14
CA ARG A 124 -13.41 7.91 0.47
C ARG A 124 -14.62 8.80 0.24
N PHE A 125 -15.76 8.17 0.06
CA PHE A 125 -17.05 8.84 -0.17
C PHE A 125 -17.67 9.36 1.13
N THR A 126 -16.83 9.86 2.00
CA THR A 126 -17.21 10.48 3.28
C THR A 126 -16.23 11.57 3.69
N ALA A 127 -16.71 12.56 4.44
CA ALA A 127 -15.92 13.54 5.16
C ALA A 127 -16.49 13.71 6.58
N PRO A 128 -15.64 13.83 7.61
CA PRO A 128 -14.19 13.77 7.58
C PRO A 128 -13.66 12.37 7.20
N ALA A 129 -12.35 12.30 6.86
CA ALA A 129 -11.71 11.04 6.52
C ALA A 129 -11.84 10.00 7.67
N PRO A 130 -12.14 8.72 7.36
CA PRO A 130 -12.26 7.69 8.37
C PRO A 130 -10.94 7.47 9.13
N LEU A 131 -11.03 7.33 10.46
CA LEU A 131 -9.87 7.15 11.33
C LEU A 131 -9.52 5.69 11.65
N ASN A 132 -10.38 4.75 11.23
CA ASN A 132 -10.17 3.32 11.46
C ASN A 132 -10.86 2.47 10.39
N GLY A 133 -10.55 1.17 10.37
CA GLY A 133 -11.05 0.24 9.36
C GLY A 133 -12.58 0.09 9.36
N SER A 134 -13.22 0.09 10.52
CA SER A 134 -14.68 -0.04 10.61
C SER A 134 -15.38 1.20 10.03
N ALA A 135 -14.90 2.39 10.35
CA ALA A 135 -15.41 3.64 9.77
C ALA A 135 -15.16 3.70 8.25
N SER A 136 -14.01 3.22 7.79
CA SER A 136 -13.69 3.14 6.36
C SER A 136 -14.62 2.16 5.62
N ALA A 137 -14.90 1.01 6.21
CA ALA A 137 -15.83 0.03 5.63
C ALA A 137 -17.28 0.57 5.58
N ALA A 138 -17.71 1.27 6.63
CA ALA A 138 -19.03 1.89 6.67
C ALA A 138 -19.20 3.05 5.66
N ALA A 139 -18.11 3.63 5.20
CA ALA A 139 -18.10 4.70 4.20
C ALA A 139 -17.96 4.18 2.75
N ALA A 140 -17.92 2.86 2.54
CA ALA A 140 -17.89 2.28 1.21
C ALA A 140 -19.23 2.47 0.50
N ASP A 141 -19.17 2.82 -0.78
CA ASP A 141 -20.31 2.88 -1.68
C ASP A 141 -19.97 2.11 -2.95
N ALA A 142 -20.49 0.90 -3.05
CA ALA A 142 -20.17 -0.02 -4.14
C ALA A 142 -20.56 0.54 -5.51
N GLY A 143 -21.65 1.31 -5.60
CA GLY A 143 -22.08 1.93 -6.86
C GLY A 143 -21.12 3.02 -7.33
N LEU A 144 -20.71 3.89 -6.42
CA LEU A 144 -19.73 4.93 -6.73
C LEU A 144 -18.36 4.29 -7.04
N GLU A 145 -17.93 3.29 -6.27
CA GLU A 145 -16.66 2.59 -6.54
C GLU A 145 -16.66 1.99 -7.95
N GLU A 146 -17.68 1.26 -8.32
CA GLU A 146 -17.79 0.67 -9.65
C GLU A 146 -17.84 1.75 -10.74
N TYR A 147 -18.61 2.82 -10.53
CA TYR A 147 -18.70 3.92 -11.48
C TYR A 147 -17.33 4.57 -11.73
N PHE A 148 -16.61 4.98 -10.70
CA PHE A 148 -15.32 5.64 -10.85
C PHE A 148 -14.27 4.71 -11.49
N HIS A 149 -14.25 3.43 -11.12
CA HIS A 149 -13.36 2.46 -11.74
C HIS A 149 -13.65 2.25 -13.23
N LEU A 150 -14.91 2.08 -13.61
CA LEU A 150 -15.32 1.95 -15.03
C LEU A 150 -15.09 3.23 -15.81
N TYR A 151 -15.40 4.38 -15.22
CA TYR A 151 -15.23 5.68 -15.86
C TYR A 151 -13.77 5.94 -16.22
N THR A 152 -12.86 5.72 -15.28
CA THR A 152 -11.43 5.91 -15.49
C THR A 152 -10.83 4.85 -16.41
N ALA A 153 -11.19 3.56 -16.24
CA ALA A 153 -10.69 2.47 -17.06
C ALA A 153 -11.05 2.64 -18.55
N ASN A 154 -12.29 3.05 -18.84
CA ASN A 154 -12.74 3.32 -20.21
C ASN A 154 -12.01 4.51 -20.87
N ARG A 155 -11.27 5.30 -20.09
CA ARG A 155 -10.49 6.47 -20.56
C ARG A 155 -8.98 6.27 -20.40
N GLY A 156 -8.55 5.01 -20.25
CA GLY A 156 -7.14 4.62 -20.25
C GLY A 156 -6.42 4.74 -18.90
N MET A 157 -7.16 4.96 -17.80
CA MET A 157 -6.60 5.02 -16.46
C MET A 157 -7.10 3.85 -15.61
N LEU A 158 -6.18 2.95 -15.25
CA LEU A 158 -6.44 1.84 -14.35
C LEU A 158 -5.94 2.19 -12.95
N ILE A 159 -6.86 2.23 -11.99
CA ILE A 159 -6.52 2.38 -10.56
C ILE A 159 -6.56 1.03 -9.86
N THR A 160 -6.06 0.98 -8.61
CA THR A 160 -5.99 -0.27 -7.83
C THR A 160 -7.38 -0.91 -7.70
N PRO A 161 -7.59 -2.15 -8.17
CA PRO A 161 -8.86 -2.85 -7.98
C PRO A 161 -9.21 -2.98 -6.48
N PHE A 162 -10.50 -2.95 -6.16
CA PHE A 162 -11.07 -3.07 -4.80
C PHE A 162 -10.78 -1.89 -3.86
N HIS A 163 -10.13 -0.84 -4.35
CA HIS A 163 -9.80 0.34 -3.55
C HIS A 163 -9.85 1.59 -4.42
N ASN A 164 -10.27 2.68 -3.83
CA ASN A 164 -10.16 4.02 -4.43
C ASN A 164 -8.77 4.61 -4.13
N MET A 165 -7.75 3.84 -4.46
CA MET A 165 -6.37 4.03 -4.00
C MET A 165 -5.40 4.12 -5.16
N ALA A 166 -4.54 5.12 -5.10
CA ALA A 166 -3.36 5.23 -5.96
C ALA A 166 -2.11 4.81 -5.17
N LEU A 167 -1.33 3.91 -5.75
CA LEU A 167 -0.02 3.52 -5.27
C LEU A 167 1.01 4.02 -6.27
N MET A 168 1.81 5.00 -5.88
CA MET A 168 2.87 5.52 -6.74
C MET A 168 4.03 4.54 -6.79
N CYS A 169 4.52 4.28 -7.99
CA CYS A 169 5.73 3.51 -8.22
C CYS A 169 6.83 4.44 -8.80
N ARG A 170 8.05 3.92 -8.89
CA ARG A 170 9.18 4.66 -9.43
C ARG A 170 8.93 5.24 -10.83
N ASP A 171 8.16 4.52 -11.64
CA ASP A 171 7.93 4.88 -13.04
C ASP A 171 6.63 5.68 -13.25
N THR A 172 5.85 5.94 -12.19
CA THR A 172 4.68 6.83 -12.23
C THR A 172 5.13 8.24 -12.61
N LYS A 173 4.44 8.85 -13.55
CA LYS A 173 4.76 10.17 -14.09
C LYS A 173 3.76 11.22 -13.59
N VAL A 174 4.18 12.47 -13.61
CA VAL A 174 3.28 13.61 -13.34
C VAL A 174 2.06 13.58 -14.27
N ALA A 175 2.25 13.22 -15.54
CA ALA A 175 1.16 13.12 -16.51
C ALA A 175 0.09 12.07 -16.13
N ASP A 176 0.50 10.97 -15.48
CA ASP A 176 -0.45 9.94 -15.03
C ASP A 176 -1.34 10.50 -13.91
N VAL A 177 -0.76 11.23 -12.97
CA VAL A 177 -1.48 11.89 -11.88
C VAL A 177 -2.41 12.98 -12.41
N GLN A 178 -1.96 13.77 -13.38
CA GLN A 178 -2.76 14.80 -14.01
C GLN A 178 -3.97 14.22 -14.75
N LEU A 179 -3.75 13.17 -15.56
CA LEU A 179 -4.83 12.46 -16.25
C LEU A 179 -5.85 11.91 -15.27
N HIS A 180 -5.42 11.28 -14.17
CA HIS A 180 -6.35 10.82 -13.15
C HIS A 180 -7.17 11.96 -12.56
N THR A 181 -6.53 13.08 -12.22
CA THR A 181 -7.22 14.25 -11.63
C THR A 181 -8.28 14.83 -12.57
N GLU A 182 -7.96 14.94 -13.87
CA GLU A 182 -8.90 15.40 -14.89
C GLU A 182 -10.10 14.46 -15.02
N LEU A 183 -9.85 13.15 -15.10
CA LEU A 183 -10.91 12.15 -15.21
C LEU A 183 -11.77 12.08 -13.94
N PHE A 184 -11.14 12.18 -12.76
CA PHE A 184 -11.86 12.21 -11.50
C PHE A 184 -12.78 13.45 -11.39
N ALA A 185 -12.28 14.63 -11.77
CA ALA A 185 -13.07 15.85 -11.76
C ALA A 185 -14.26 15.77 -12.75
N ALA A 186 -14.05 15.23 -13.94
CA ALA A 186 -15.12 15.02 -14.90
C ALA A 186 -16.18 14.02 -14.40
N ALA A 187 -15.74 12.90 -13.79
CA ALA A 187 -16.64 11.94 -13.16
C ALA A 187 -17.46 12.55 -12.01
N CYS A 188 -16.84 13.42 -11.20
CA CYS A 188 -17.55 14.17 -10.15
C CYS A 188 -18.64 15.08 -10.75
N ALA A 189 -18.36 15.75 -11.87
CA ALA A 189 -19.34 16.59 -12.56
C ALA A 189 -20.55 15.78 -13.01
N ASP A 190 -20.32 14.59 -13.58
CA ASP A 190 -21.40 13.70 -14.03
C ASP A 190 -22.26 13.22 -12.84
N VAL A 191 -21.64 12.88 -11.70
CA VAL A 191 -22.38 12.46 -10.49
C VAL A 191 -23.25 13.58 -9.92
N VAL A 192 -22.81 14.84 -9.97
CA VAL A 192 -23.57 15.98 -9.45
C VAL A 192 -24.62 16.49 -10.44
N GLY A 193 -24.39 16.30 -11.74
CA GLY A 193 -25.29 16.74 -12.80
C GLY A 193 -26.44 15.77 -13.13
N SER A 194 -26.37 14.55 -12.58
CA SER A 194 -27.39 13.51 -12.72
C SER A 194 -28.41 13.59 -11.59
#